data_da2ee800a362828ec4be96b302f95385
#
_entry.id   da2ee800a362828ec4be96b302f95385
#
_cell.length_a   1.000
_cell.length_b   1.000
_cell.length_c   1.000
_cell.angle_alpha   90.00
_cell.angle_beta   90.00
_cell.angle_gamma   90.00
#
_symmetry.space_group_name_H-M   'P 1'
#
loop_
_entity.id
_entity.type
_entity.pdbx_description
1 polymer ?
#
loop_
_entity_poly.entity_id
_entity_poly.type
_entity_poly.pdbx_seq_one_letter_code
_entity_poly.pdbx_strand_id
1 'polypeptide(L)'
;MENIQIDTNRIIGLYAPQNYGKSYFARHIINAISGHIPVFVYDTNFEADTNYASMKNVFAIHSVKKSEMETPAFFNKAILTLRAKQSNFYLVIEDIDKLIETSHKTKDTLEIFKLASDSRHQRIGIIYLTKEPSNIPVKLRSNTNLFLVGQFLEPTHLKYLGEMVDRKIIKTLKKPEFILFDRLTQVIQKVKIENNKMVEL
;
A
#
# COMPACT_ATOMS: atom_id res chain seq x y z
N MET A 1 22.94 -3.44 8.46
CA MET A 1 21.49 -3.21 8.43
C MET A 1 20.79 -4.55 8.47
N GLU A 2 20.05 -4.82 9.52
CA GLU A 2 19.13 -5.94 9.53
C GLU A 2 18.12 -5.71 8.39
N ASN A 3 18.00 -6.68 7.50
CA ASN A 3 17.00 -6.63 6.44
C ASN A 3 15.63 -6.49 7.11
N ILE A 4 14.83 -5.49 6.70
CA ILE A 4 13.44 -5.41 7.11
C ILE A 4 12.81 -6.73 6.69
N GLN A 5 12.60 -7.60 7.66
CA GLN A 5 12.00 -8.90 7.41
C GLN A 5 10.50 -8.66 7.16
N ILE A 6 10.14 -8.64 5.89
CA ILE A 6 8.73 -8.49 5.49
C ILE A 6 8.10 -9.87 5.56
N ASP A 7 7.42 -10.14 6.68
CA ASP A 7 6.64 -11.36 6.84
C ASP A 7 5.56 -11.47 5.76
N THR A 8 5.23 -12.68 5.39
CA THR A 8 4.36 -13.03 4.27
C THR A 8 2.89 -12.57 4.41
N ASN A 9 2.52 -11.90 5.50
CA ASN A 9 1.14 -11.51 5.81
C ASN A 9 1.02 -10.11 6.40
N ARG A 10 1.99 -9.22 6.16
CA ARG A 10 1.91 -7.84 6.66
C ARG A 10 1.01 -6.97 5.80
N ILE A 11 0.33 -6.04 6.45
CA ILE A 11 -0.39 -4.96 5.78
C ILE A 11 0.49 -3.71 5.88
N ILE A 12 0.85 -3.18 4.71
CA ILE A 12 1.75 -2.05 4.53
C ILE A 12 0.99 -0.89 3.90
N GLY A 13 1.00 0.27 4.53
CA GLY A 13 0.44 1.50 3.98
C GLY A 13 1.54 2.48 3.58
N LEU A 14 1.52 2.93 2.31
CA LEU A 14 2.39 3.99 1.81
C LEU A 14 1.60 5.29 1.67
N TYR A 15 1.93 6.25 2.49
CA TYR A 15 1.28 7.55 2.60
C TYR A 15 2.21 8.65 2.13
N ALA A 16 1.93 9.28 1.01
CA ALA A 16 2.65 10.48 0.58
C ALA A 16 1.87 11.25 -0.48
N PRO A 17 2.11 12.55 -0.65
CA PRO A 17 1.49 13.34 -1.70
C PRO A 17 1.79 12.80 -3.11
N GLN A 18 1.07 13.30 -4.09
CA GLN A 18 1.34 13.00 -5.49
C GLN A 18 2.80 13.33 -5.86
N ASN A 19 3.39 12.51 -6.72
CA ASN A 19 4.78 12.68 -7.19
C ASN A 19 5.86 12.65 -6.08
N TYR A 20 5.54 12.18 -4.89
CA TYR A 20 6.53 12.05 -3.79
C TYR A 20 7.45 10.84 -3.92
N GLY A 21 7.10 9.87 -4.76
CA GLY A 21 7.89 8.65 -4.98
C GLY A 21 7.27 7.38 -4.36
N LYS A 22 5.97 7.39 -4.05
CA LYS A 22 5.25 6.21 -3.51
C LYS A 22 5.45 4.95 -4.34
N SER A 23 5.12 5.02 -5.64
CA SER A 23 5.23 3.85 -6.54
C SER A 23 6.68 3.42 -6.74
N TYR A 24 7.65 4.35 -6.68
CA TYR A 24 9.06 4.00 -6.68
C TYR A 24 9.45 3.22 -5.42
N PHE A 25 9.00 3.68 -4.25
CA PHE A 25 9.26 2.99 -2.98
C PHE A 25 8.54 1.63 -2.93
N ALA A 26 7.27 1.57 -3.39
CA ALA A 26 6.52 0.33 -3.49
C ALA A 26 7.23 -0.71 -4.35
N ARG A 27 7.79 -0.32 -5.50
CA ARG A 27 8.55 -1.22 -6.38
C ARG A 27 9.72 -1.88 -5.66
N HIS A 28 10.43 -1.18 -4.78
CA HIS A 28 11.50 -1.78 -3.99
C HIS A 28 10.99 -2.86 -3.04
N ILE A 29 9.89 -2.58 -2.34
CA ILE A 29 9.26 -3.56 -1.45
C ILE A 29 8.76 -4.76 -2.26
N ILE A 30 8.06 -4.51 -3.37
CA ILE A 30 7.54 -5.55 -4.26
C ILE A 30 8.67 -6.44 -4.80
N ASN A 31 9.78 -5.85 -5.23
CA ASN A 31 10.93 -6.61 -5.74
C ASN A 31 11.54 -7.52 -4.66
N ALA A 32 11.62 -7.06 -3.43
CA ALA A 32 12.09 -7.88 -2.31
C ALA A 32 11.15 -9.05 -1.99
N ILE A 33 9.83 -8.84 -2.09
CA ILE A 33 8.81 -9.84 -1.78
C ILE A 33 8.65 -10.84 -2.93
N SER A 34 8.62 -10.37 -4.17
CA SER A 34 8.25 -11.16 -5.36
C SER A 34 9.23 -12.29 -5.68
N GLY A 35 10.44 -12.23 -5.14
CA GLY A 35 11.40 -13.35 -5.19
C GLY A 35 10.91 -14.61 -4.45
N HIS A 36 9.97 -14.47 -3.51
CA HIS A 36 9.51 -15.53 -2.62
C HIS A 36 8.02 -15.85 -2.75
N ILE A 37 7.21 -14.86 -3.07
CA ILE A 37 5.74 -14.94 -3.03
C ILE A 37 5.16 -14.24 -4.25
N PRO A 38 4.07 -14.77 -4.88
CA PRO A 38 3.35 -14.07 -5.94
C PRO A 38 2.81 -12.72 -5.47
N VAL A 39 2.94 -11.71 -6.31
CA VAL A 39 2.43 -10.36 -6.06
C VAL A 39 1.42 -9.99 -7.15
N PHE A 40 0.22 -9.63 -6.75
CA PHE A 40 -0.83 -9.17 -7.66
C PHE A 40 -1.02 -7.66 -7.49
N VAL A 41 -0.93 -6.92 -8.58
CA VAL A 41 -1.03 -5.46 -8.59
C VAL A 41 -2.36 -5.03 -9.19
N TYR A 42 -3.15 -4.33 -8.39
CA TYR A 42 -4.36 -3.65 -8.81
C TYR A 42 -4.06 -2.16 -8.99
N ASP A 43 -4.08 -1.69 -10.22
CA ASP A 43 -3.74 -0.31 -10.56
C ASP A 43 -4.88 0.36 -11.31
N THR A 44 -5.53 1.33 -10.66
CA THR A 44 -6.63 2.10 -11.25
C THR A 44 -6.18 3.02 -12.39
N ASN A 45 -4.87 3.31 -12.51
CA ASN A 45 -4.31 4.13 -13.58
C ASN A 45 -3.96 3.34 -14.84
N PHE A 46 -3.98 2.00 -14.77
CA PHE A 46 -3.67 1.14 -15.91
C PHE A 46 -2.19 1.15 -16.34
N GLU A 47 -1.29 1.46 -15.42
CA GLU A 47 0.14 1.56 -15.68
C GLU A 47 0.94 0.36 -15.13
N ALA A 48 0.26 -0.59 -14.47
CA ALA A 48 0.91 -1.70 -13.79
C ALA A 48 1.76 -2.56 -14.73
N ASP A 49 1.32 -2.81 -15.96
CA ASP A 49 2.08 -3.58 -16.94
C ASP A 49 3.41 -2.92 -17.26
N THR A 50 3.43 -1.60 -17.45
CA THR A 50 4.66 -0.87 -17.73
C THR A 50 5.56 -0.78 -16.51
N ASN A 51 4.95 -0.50 -15.34
CA ASN A 51 5.68 -0.25 -14.11
C ASN A 51 6.31 -1.50 -13.49
N TYR A 52 5.70 -2.67 -13.71
CA TYR A 52 6.08 -3.93 -13.07
C TYR A 52 6.46 -5.06 -14.05
N ALA A 53 6.44 -4.81 -15.36
CA ALA A 53 6.66 -5.81 -16.42
C ALA A 53 7.97 -6.61 -16.29
N SER A 54 9.01 -6.02 -15.72
CA SER A 54 10.32 -6.66 -15.56
C SER A 54 10.46 -7.46 -14.27
N MET A 55 9.46 -7.43 -13.39
CA MET A 55 9.54 -8.06 -12.08
C MET A 55 9.07 -9.51 -12.13
N LYS A 56 9.87 -10.41 -11.58
CA LYS A 56 9.52 -11.84 -11.48
C LYS A 56 8.37 -12.03 -10.48
N ASN A 57 7.40 -12.92 -10.81
CA ASN A 57 6.25 -13.25 -9.97
C ASN A 57 5.34 -12.04 -9.62
N VAL A 58 5.33 -11.02 -10.45
CA VAL A 58 4.41 -9.88 -10.33
C VAL A 58 3.40 -9.96 -11.46
N PHE A 59 2.12 -9.88 -11.11
CA PHE A 59 0.99 -10.05 -12.03
C PHE A 59 0.06 -8.86 -11.93
N ALA A 60 -0.17 -8.16 -13.02
CA ALA A 60 -1.15 -7.10 -13.05
C ALA A 60 -2.58 -7.64 -13.14
N ILE A 61 -3.50 -7.04 -12.40
CA ILE A 61 -4.93 -7.34 -12.49
C ILE A 61 -5.56 -6.35 -13.47
N HIS A 62 -6.16 -6.86 -14.52
CA HIS A 62 -6.72 -6.06 -15.60
C HIS A 62 -8.21 -6.22 -15.77
N SER A 63 -8.82 -5.14 -16.27
CA SER A 63 -10.09 -5.15 -17.01
C SER A 63 -9.84 -4.73 -18.46
N VAL A 64 -10.75 -5.09 -19.34
CA VAL A 64 -10.73 -4.62 -20.74
C VAL A 64 -10.96 -3.11 -20.82
N LYS A 65 -11.68 -2.54 -19.85
CA LYS A 65 -11.99 -1.11 -19.80
C LYS A 65 -11.41 -0.46 -18.55
N LYS A 66 -10.67 0.61 -18.72
CA LYS A 66 -10.10 1.39 -17.61
C LYS A 66 -11.17 1.82 -16.59
N SER A 67 -12.33 2.25 -17.06
CA SER A 67 -13.43 2.70 -16.18
C SER A 67 -13.95 1.60 -15.25
N GLU A 68 -13.80 0.33 -15.59
CA GLU A 68 -14.17 -0.77 -14.71
C GLU A 68 -13.20 -0.92 -13.53
N MET A 69 -11.91 -0.62 -13.73
CA MET A 69 -10.89 -0.69 -12.69
C MET A 69 -11.15 0.29 -11.53
N GLU A 70 -11.90 1.35 -11.75
CA GLU A 70 -12.26 2.32 -10.72
C GLU A 70 -13.55 1.93 -9.97
N THR A 71 -14.18 0.81 -10.32
CA THR A 71 -15.44 0.39 -9.72
C THR A 71 -15.24 -0.59 -8.56
N PRO A 72 -15.96 -0.40 -7.43
CA PRO A 72 -15.95 -1.36 -6.33
C PRO A 72 -16.38 -2.76 -6.74
N ALA A 73 -17.33 -2.87 -7.68
CA ALA A 73 -17.83 -4.15 -8.16
C ALA A 73 -16.74 -4.99 -8.84
N PHE A 74 -15.95 -4.39 -9.74
CA PHE A 74 -14.84 -5.07 -10.39
C PHE A 74 -13.74 -5.42 -9.39
N PHE A 75 -13.37 -4.47 -8.53
CA PHE A 75 -12.38 -4.69 -7.49
C PHE A 75 -12.76 -5.88 -6.59
N ASN A 76 -13.99 -5.88 -6.08
CA ASN A 76 -14.48 -6.94 -5.21
C ASN A 76 -14.47 -8.30 -5.91
N LYS A 77 -14.91 -8.36 -7.18
CA LYS A 77 -14.87 -9.58 -7.99
C LYS A 77 -13.43 -10.07 -8.20
N ALA A 78 -12.49 -9.18 -8.47
CA ALA A 78 -11.08 -9.53 -8.63
C ALA A 78 -10.50 -10.13 -7.34
N ILE A 79 -10.73 -9.51 -6.18
CA ILE A 79 -10.27 -10.00 -4.89
C ILE A 79 -10.86 -11.38 -4.56
N LEU A 80 -12.17 -11.56 -4.74
CA LEU A 80 -12.83 -12.84 -4.50
C LEU A 80 -12.28 -13.93 -5.42
N THR A 81 -12.03 -13.60 -6.68
CA THR A 81 -11.44 -14.54 -7.66
C THR A 81 -10.02 -14.93 -7.27
N LEU A 82 -9.20 -13.97 -6.84
CA LEU A 82 -7.85 -14.26 -6.36
C LEU A 82 -7.88 -15.19 -5.14
N ARG A 83 -8.69 -14.87 -4.15
CA ARG A 83 -8.82 -15.69 -2.91
C ARG A 83 -9.27 -17.13 -3.20
N ALA A 84 -10.10 -17.33 -4.21
CA ALA A 84 -10.56 -18.66 -4.59
C ALA A 84 -9.49 -19.50 -5.30
N LYS A 85 -8.53 -18.86 -5.97
CA LYS A 85 -7.52 -19.53 -6.80
C LYS A 85 -6.14 -19.58 -6.19
N GLN A 86 -5.82 -18.67 -5.28
CA GLN A 86 -4.48 -18.45 -4.78
C GLN A 86 -4.48 -18.25 -3.26
N SER A 87 -3.60 -18.97 -2.59
CA SER A 87 -3.22 -18.74 -1.20
C SER A 87 -1.78 -18.21 -1.14
N ASN A 88 -1.41 -17.52 -0.07
CA ASN A 88 -0.07 -17.02 0.15
C ASN A 88 0.42 -16.08 -0.98
N PHE A 89 -0.14 -14.88 -1.02
CA PHE A 89 0.22 -13.85 -2.00
C PHE A 89 0.22 -12.44 -1.37
N TYR A 90 0.80 -11.49 -2.08
CA TYR A 90 0.63 -10.07 -1.79
C TYR A 90 -0.34 -9.43 -2.80
N LEU A 91 -1.23 -8.59 -2.29
CA LEU A 91 -2.06 -7.70 -3.07
C LEU A 91 -1.53 -6.28 -2.95
N VAL A 92 -1.15 -5.67 -4.05
CA VAL A 92 -0.76 -4.26 -4.14
C VAL A 92 -1.91 -3.47 -4.73
N ILE A 93 -2.26 -2.34 -4.13
CA ILE A 93 -3.32 -1.47 -4.61
C ILE A 93 -2.74 -0.07 -4.80
N GLU A 94 -2.53 0.30 -6.06
CA GLU A 94 -2.13 1.66 -6.43
C GLU A 94 -3.35 2.59 -6.34
N ASP A 95 -3.14 3.79 -5.78
CA ASP A 95 -4.17 4.82 -5.66
C ASP A 95 -5.51 4.31 -5.06
N ILE A 96 -5.46 3.65 -3.90
CA ILE A 96 -6.65 3.14 -3.20
C ILE A 96 -7.72 4.21 -2.96
N ASP A 97 -7.33 5.48 -2.95
CA ASP A 97 -8.22 6.63 -2.77
C ASP A 97 -9.38 6.65 -3.76
N LYS A 98 -9.11 6.33 -5.03
CA LYS A 98 -10.14 6.28 -6.08
C LYS A 98 -11.21 5.24 -5.78
N LEU A 99 -10.81 4.06 -5.33
CA LEU A 99 -11.75 2.99 -4.96
C LEU A 99 -12.58 3.36 -3.73
N ILE A 100 -11.96 3.98 -2.72
CA ILE A 100 -12.65 4.42 -1.51
C ILE A 100 -13.66 5.52 -1.85
N GLU A 101 -13.25 6.53 -2.62
CA GLU A 101 -14.13 7.61 -3.05
C GLU A 101 -15.33 7.09 -3.84
N THR A 102 -15.11 6.17 -4.79
CA THR A 102 -16.18 5.56 -5.56
C THR A 102 -17.07 4.69 -4.69
N SER A 103 -16.51 3.92 -3.76
CA SER A 103 -17.30 3.09 -2.84
C SER A 103 -18.22 3.93 -1.94
N HIS A 104 -17.77 5.11 -1.49
CA HIS A 104 -18.61 6.03 -0.72
C HIS A 104 -19.76 6.57 -1.56
N LYS A 105 -19.53 6.90 -2.83
CA LYS A 105 -20.58 7.39 -3.75
C LYS A 105 -21.63 6.31 -4.05
N THR A 106 -21.19 5.05 -4.23
CA THR A 106 -22.07 3.93 -4.54
C THR A 106 -22.58 3.18 -3.31
N LYS A 107 -22.10 3.54 -2.11
CA LYS A 107 -22.36 2.85 -0.82
C LYS A 107 -21.93 1.38 -0.81
N ASP A 108 -21.00 1.00 -1.68
CA ASP A 108 -20.47 -0.34 -1.74
C ASP A 108 -19.40 -0.58 -0.65
N THR A 109 -19.41 -1.77 -0.09
CA THR A 109 -18.34 -2.19 0.82
C THR A 109 -17.22 -2.86 0.03
N LEU A 110 -15.99 -2.38 0.19
CA LEU A 110 -14.83 -2.99 -0.45
C LEU A 110 -14.40 -4.28 0.28
N GLU A 111 -14.19 -5.35 -0.47
CA GLU A 111 -13.71 -6.64 0.04
C GLU A 111 -12.33 -6.54 0.73
N ILE A 112 -11.53 -5.51 0.40
CA ILE A 112 -10.26 -5.24 1.07
C ILE A 112 -10.39 -5.09 2.58
N PHE A 113 -11.53 -4.57 3.07
CA PHE A 113 -11.73 -4.40 4.52
C PHE A 113 -11.95 -5.71 5.24
N LYS A 114 -12.58 -6.69 4.56
CA LYS A 114 -12.70 -8.06 5.06
C LYS A 114 -11.35 -8.76 4.96
N LEU A 115 -10.69 -8.64 3.81
CA LEU A 115 -9.39 -9.23 3.58
C LEU A 115 -8.36 -8.76 4.62
N ALA A 116 -8.34 -7.47 4.96
CA ALA A 116 -7.45 -6.93 5.99
C ALA A 116 -7.67 -7.55 7.37
N SER A 117 -8.91 -7.88 7.72
CA SER A 117 -9.22 -8.58 8.98
C SER A 117 -8.77 -10.03 8.96
N ASP A 118 -8.86 -10.69 7.81
CA ASP A 118 -8.60 -12.13 7.65
C ASP A 118 -7.17 -12.44 7.17
N SER A 119 -6.40 -11.43 6.84
CA SER A 119 -5.09 -11.53 6.16
C SER A 119 -4.12 -12.51 6.85
N ARG A 120 -4.06 -12.47 8.18
CA ARG A 120 -3.18 -13.35 8.97
C ARG A 120 -3.52 -14.83 8.80
N HIS A 121 -4.80 -15.18 8.83
CA HIS A 121 -5.26 -16.56 8.69
C HIS A 121 -5.05 -17.10 7.28
N GLN A 122 -5.10 -16.23 6.28
CA GLN A 122 -5.00 -16.60 4.87
C GLN A 122 -3.59 -16.44 4.30
N ARG A 123 -2.63 -15.95 5.08
CA ARG A 123 -1.27 -15.63 4.64
C ARG A 123 -1.24 -14.67 3.44
N ILE A 124 -2.13 -13.66 3.47
CA ILE A 124 -2.23 -12.66 2.43
C ILE A 124 -1.66 -11.35 2.96
N GLY A 125 -0.61 -10.86 2.29
CA GLY A 125 -0.09 -9.52 2.53
C GLY A 125 -0.83 -8.48 1.69
N ILE A 126 -0.87 -7.25 2.17
CA ILE A 126 -1.50 -6.14 1.46
C ILE A 126 -0.55 -4.95 1.46
N ILE A 127 -0.35 -4.34 0.31
CA ILE A 127 0.33 -3.06 0.17
C ILE A 127 -0.65 -2.09 -0.48
N TYR A 128 -0.93 -0.98 0.16
CA TYR A 128 -1.79 0.04 -0.43
C TYR A 128 -1.12 1.40 -0.42
N LEU A 129 -1.31 2.15 -1.51
CA LEU A 129 -0.75 3.47 -1.72
C LEU A 129 -1.87 4.51 -1.65
N THR A 130 -1.64 5.57 -0.88
CA THR A 130 -2.60 6.67 -0.72
C THR A 130 -1.93 8.03 -0.71
N LYS A 131 -2.60 9.02 -1.26
CA LYS A 131 -2.26 10.45 -1.12
C LYS A 131 -3.18 11.15 -0.11
N GLU A 132 -4.26 10.47 0.31
CA GLU A 132 -5.32 10.99 1.18
C GLU A 132 -5.41 10.19 2.49
N PRO A 133 -4.42 10.31 3.40
CA PRO A 133 -4.36 9.51 4.62
C PRO A 133 -5.64 9.55 5.45
N SER A 134 -6.29 10.72 5.51
CA SER A 134 -7.52 10.94 6.27
C SER A 134 -8.72 10.14 5.75
N ASN A 135 -8.71 9.74 4.48
CA ASN A 135 -9.79 9.01 3.84
C ASN A 135 -9.67 7.48 4.05
N ILE A 136 -8.53 7.01 4.56
CA ILE A 136 -8.35 5.57 4.81
C ILE A 136 -9.25 5.11 5.96
N PRO A 137 -10.18 4.18 5.71
CA PRO A 137 -11.10 3.71 6.74
C PRO A 137 -10.38 3.10 7.94
N VAL A 138 -10.93 3.34 9.13
CA VAL A 138 -10.38 2.84 10.39
C VAL A 138 -10.09 1.34 10.34
N LYS A 139 -11.00 0.56 9.72
CA LYS A 139 -10.85 -0.91 9.61
C LYS A 139 -9.59 -1.34 8.84
N LEU A 140 -9.21 -0.64 7.78
CA LEU A 140 -7.96 -0.92 7.07
C LEU A 140 -6.75 -0.41 7.87
N ARG A 141 -6.84 0.82 8.37
CA ARG A 141 -5.78 1.46 9.17
C ARG A 141 -5.44 0.67 10.44
N SER A 142 -6.44 0.20 11.17
CA SER A 142 -6.21 -0.55 12.42
C SER A 142 -5.51 -1.90 12.19
N ASN A 143 -5.67 -2.49 11.02
CA ASN A 143 -5.00 -3.73 10.63
C ASN A 143 -3.63 -3.48 9.95
N THR A 144 -3.27 -2.24 9.61
CA THR A 144 -1.97 -1.93 9.03
C THR A 144 -0.85 -2.09 10.05
N ASN A 145 0.15 -2.87 9.70
CA ASN A 145 1.29 -3.19 10.57
C ASN A 145 2.47 -2.25 10.34
N LEU A 146 2.72 -1.88 9.08
CA LEU A 146 3.85 -1.06 8.68
C LEU A 146 3.37 0.17 7.92
N PHE A 147 3.81 1.33 8.36
CA PHE A 147 3.49 2.61 7.72
C PHE A 147 4.76 3.23 7.15
N LEU A 148 4.68 3.65 5.91
CA LEU A 148 5.68 4.48 5.25
C LEU A 148 5.05 5.83 4.95
N VAL A 149 5.50 6.85 5.65
CA VAL A 149 4.91 8.19 5.64
C VAL A 149 5.89 9.18 5.05
N GLY A 150 5.57 9.77 3.90
CA GLY A 150 6.30 10.90 3.32
C GLY A 150 5.88 12.23 3.95
N GLN A 151 6.43 13.32 3.44
CA GLN A 151 6.10 14.66 3.92
C GLN A 151 4.63 15.01 3.64
N PHE A 152 3.94 15.50 4.66
CA PHE A 152 2.64 16.16 4.55
C PHE A 152 2.70 17.51 5.26
N LEU A 153 2.05 18.52 4.69
CA LEU A 153 1.96 19.85 5.25
C LEU A 153 0.51 20.22 5.66
N GLU A 154 -0.47 19.57 5.06
CA GLU A 154 -1.89 19.84 5.29
C GLU A 154 -2.33 19.44 6.70
N PRO A 155 -3.01 20.34 7.44
CA PRO A 155 -3.39 20.11 8.82
C PRO A 155 -4.25 18.85 9.02
N THR A 156 -5.15 18.56 8.08
CA THR A 156 -6.06 17.41 8.15
C THR A 156 -5.27 16.09 8.11
N HIS A 157 -4.33 15.96 7.16
CA HIS A 157 -3.48 14.78 7.06
C HIS A 157 -2.54 14.66 8.27
N LEU A 158 -1.96 15.79 8.71
CA LEU A 158 -1.09 15.80 9.88
C LEU A 158 -1.83 15.45 11.19
N LYS A 159 -3.09 15.85 11.32
CA LYS A 159 -3.90 15.43 12.47
C LYS A 159 -4.05 13.92 12.51
N TYR A 160 -4.35 13.32 11.37
CA TYR A 160 -4.51 11.87 11.22
C TYR A 160 -3.19 11.10 11.42
N LEU A 161 -2.13 11.50 10.73
CA LEU A 161 -0.82 10.85 10.81
C LEU A 161 -0.14 11.06 12.16
N GLY A 162 -0.45 12.16 12.84
CA GLY A 162 0.08 12.48 14.16
C GLY A 162 -0.36 11.54 15.29
N GLU A 163 -1.30 10.64 15.02
CA GLU A 163 -1.64 9.53 15.92
C GLU A 163 -0.58 8.42 15.89
N MET A 164 0.28 8.39 14.86
CA MET A 164 1.29 7.36 14.62
C MET A 164 2.72 7.89 14.73
N VAL A 165 2.96 9.08 14.19
CA VAL A 165 4.30 9.69 14.10
C VAL A 165 4.20 11.17 14.46
N ASP A 166 5.21 11.71 15.13
CA ASP A 166 5.25 13.14 15.47
C ASP A 166 5.11 14.01 14.21
N ARG A 167 4.13 14.90 14.24
CA ARG A 167 3.82 15.83 13.14
C ARG A 167 4.99 16.73 12.78
N LYS A 168 5.86 17.06 13.75
CA LYS A 168 7.07 17.87 13.51
C LYS A 168 8.01 17.12 12.59
N ILE A 169 8.21 15.82 12.85
CA ILE A 169 9.10 14.97 12.05
C ILE A 169 8.54 14.87 10.62
N ILE A 170 7.22 14.60 10.46
CA ILE A 170 6.58 14.49 9.14
C ILE A 170 6.81 15.76 8.31
N LYS A 171 6.67 16.96 8.92
CA LYS A 171 6.86 18.24 8.24
C LYS A 171 8.28 18.49 7.76
N THR A 172 9.28 17.93 8.45
CA THR A 172 10.71 18.15 8.12
C THR A 172 11.27 17.21 7.08
N LEU A 173 10.51 16.19 6.68
CA LEU A 173 10.94 15.27 5.64
C LEU A 173 11.17 15.99 4.31
N LYS A 174 12.17 15.52 3.56
CA LYS A 174 12.46 15.98 2.21
C LYS A 174 12.21 14.84 1.23
N LYS A 175 11.66 15.15 0.06
CA LYS A 175 11.53 14.16 -1.00
C LYS A 175 12.92 13.60 -1.39
N PRO A 176 13.11 12.29 -1.44
CA PRO A 176 12.19 11.15 -1.29
C PRO A 176 12.28 10.45 0.10
N GLU A 177 12.41 11.21 1.19
CA GLU A 177 12.52 10.63 2.53
C GLU A 177 11.15 10.18 3.05
N PHE A 178 11.13 9.05 3.75
CA PHE A 178 9.95 8.51 4.42
C PHE A 178 10.27 8.23 5.89
N ILE A 179 9.26 8.29 6.73
CA ILE A 179 9.29 7.65 8.04
C ILE A 179 8.68 6.26 7.90
N LEU A 180 9.44 5.27 8.29
CA LEU A 180 8.97 3.92 8.52
C LEU A 180 8.52 3.80 9.97
N PHE A 181 7.27 3.44 10.20
CA PHE A 181 6.73 3.11 11.52
C PHE A 181 6.20 1.68 11.51
N ASP A 182 6.85 0.81 12.27
CA ASP A 182 6.40 -0.56 12.49
C ASP A 182 5.57 -0.61 13.78
N ARG A 183 4.28 -0.83 13.64
CA ARG A 183 3.35 -0.87 14.79
C ARG A 183 3.60 -2.07 15.70
N LEU A 184 4.13 -3.18 15.20
CA LEU A 184 4.34 -4.38 16.00
C LEU A 184 5.55 -4.22 16.94
N THR A 185 6.61 -3.62 16.43
CA THR A 185 7.87 -3.40 17.19
C THR A 185 7.96 -2.02 17.80
N GLN A 186 7.06 -1.10 17.44
CA GLN A 186 7.08 0.33 17.82
C GLN A 186 8.34 1.06 17.33
N VAL A 187 9.03 0.50 16.34
CA VAL A 187 10.22 1.13 15.74
C VAL A 187 9.81 2.24 14.80
N ILE A 188 10.47 3.39 14.93
CA ILE A 188 10.34 4.54 14.03
C ILE A 188 11.71 4.82 13.44
N GLN A 189 11.81 4.82 12.13
CA GLN A 189 13.07 5.06 11.40
C GLN A 189 12.81 6.02 10.24
N LYS A 190 13.78 6.90 9.97
CA LYS A 190 13.79 7.72 8.75
C LYS A 190 14.53 6.94 7.66
N VAL A 191 13.89 6.76 6.52
CA VAL A 191 14.41 5.93 5.43
C VAL A 191 14.30 6.64 4.09
N LYS A 192 15.15 6.27 3.15
CA LYS A 192 15.05 6.63 1.72
C LYS A 192 15.54 5.49 0.85
N ILE A 193 15.31 5.58 -0.46
CA ILE A 193 15.92 4.66 -1.42
C ILE A 193 17.15 5.34 -2.05
N GLU A 194 18.28 4.73 -1.89
CA GLU A 194 19.54 5.12 -2.55
C GLU A 194 20.19 3.90 -3.21
N ASN A 195 20.67 4.06 -4.46
CA ASN A 195 21.34 2.99 -5.21
C ASN A 195 20.56 1.67 -5.19
N ASN A 196 19.25 1.73 -5.38
CA ASN A 196 18.33 0.60 -5.32
C ASN A 196 18.33 -0.16 -3.98
N LYS A 197 18.65 0.52 -2.88
CA LYS A 197 18.56 -0.05 -1.52
C LYS A 197 17.84 0.92 -0.61
N MET A 198 17.06 0.38 0.31
CA MET A 198 16.50 1.17 1.41
C MET A 198 17.63 1.43 2.41
N VAL A 199 17.85 2.70 2.72
CA VAL A 199 18.84 3.13 3.71
C VAL A 199 18.15 3.90 4.82
N GLU A 200 18.62 3.72 6.04
CA GLU A 200 18.26 4.50 7.21
C GLU A 200 19.06 5.82 7.22
N LEU A 201 18.44 6.91 7.70
CA LEU A 201 19.02 8.26 7.74
C LEU A 201 19.25 8.74 9.16
#